data_bfb2a960a3917e8ba661ed3a1aadc02a
#
_entry.id   bfb2a960a3917e8ba661ed3a1aadc02a
#
_cell.length_a   1.000
_cell.length_b   1.000
_cell.length_c   1.000
_cell.angle_alpha   90.00
_cell.angle_beta   90.00
_cell.angle_gamma   90.00
#
_symmetry.space_group_name_H-M   'P 1'
#
loop_
_entity.id
_entity.type
_entity.pdbx_description
1 polymer ?
#
loop_
_entity_poly.entity_id
_entity_poly.type
_entity_poly.pdbx_seq_one_letter_code
_entity_poly.pdbx_strand_id
1 'polypeptide(L)'
;VLPPALCGSIGYYALMASHRNVVIDRYCRYDKRRKLMHRYDIADVNGRLTLTVPIAKPRIGATWNDAGVSAHGGWWNIHKVALWSAYGRTPFFEYYIDELTPYLQPRDGIQPESLMDLNISFDAIIRRIAGIESNIRYELTQTEKELVDKNDCLISDYRNSNFDLLHPIEYYQVRASQQGFIPNLTMLDLIFNMGPETPLVLKKIIEKNIL
;
A
#
# COMPACT_ATOMS: atom_id res chain seq x y z
N VAL A 1 8.71 7.62 -10.37
CA VAL A 1 8.24 8.28 -9.14
C VAL A 1 6.86 7.79 -8.80
N LEU A 2 6.63 7.39 -7.54
CA LEU A 2 5.35 6.92 -7.02
C LEU A 2 4.80 7.87 -5.95
N PRO A 3 3.48 7.95 -5.77
CA PRO A 3 2.90 8.57 -4.59
C PRO A 3 3.06 7.66 -3.37
N PRO A 4 3.05 8.19 -2.14
CA PRO A 4 2.92 7.35 -0.94
C PRO A 4 1.63 6.53 -0.98
N ALA A 5 1.66 5.32 -0.41
CA ALA A 5 0.49 4.44 -0.32
C ALA A 5 0.43 3.77 1.05
N LEU A 6 -0.77 3.69 1.63
CA LEU A 6 -1.02 2.89 2.82
C LEU A 6 -1.40 1.47 2.36
N CYS A 7 -0.57 0.48 2.66
CA CYS A 7 -0.83 -0.90 2.25
C CYS A 7 -1.26 -0.98 0.77
N GLY A 8 -0.46 -0.43 -0.14
CA GLY A 8 -0.78 -0.27 -1.56
C GLY A 8 -1.39 -1.52 -2.20
N SER A 9 -2.06 -1.34 -3.32
CA SER A 9 -2.64 -2.44 -4.07
C SER A 9 -1.56 -3.34 -4.70
N ILE A 10 -1.95 -4.53 -5.11
CA ILE A 10 -1.05 -5.45 -5.84
C ILE A 10 -0.46 -4.77 -7.07
N GLY A 11 -1.26 -4.00 -7.83
CA GLY A 11 -0.79 -3.25 -8.99
C GLY A 11 0.23 -2.16 -8.64
N TYR A 12 0.09 -1.49 -7.50
CA TYR A 12 1.07 -0.53 -7.01
C TYR A 12 2.43 -1.21 -6.76
N TYR A 13 2.44 -2.36 -6.09
CA TYR A 13 3.67 -3.10 -5.81
C TYR A 13 4.23 -3.83 -7.04
N ALA A 14 3.38 -4.26 -7.96
CA ALA A 14 3.83 -4.80 -9.24
C ALA A 14 4.60 -3.75 -10.05
N LEU A 15 4.06 -2.53 -10.13
CA LEU A 15 4.76 -1.42 -10.77
C LEU A 15 6.06 -1.04 -10.03
N MET A 16 6.04 -1.02 -8.70
CA MET A 16 7.27 -0.80 -7.92
C MET A 16 8.33 -1.85 -8.21
N ALA A 17 7.97 -3.13 -8.18
CA ALA A 17 8.89 -4.24 -8.39
C ALA A 17 9.43 -4.35 -9.82
N SER A 18 8.75 -3.76 -10.81
CA SER A 18 9.22 -3.70 -12.21
C SER A 18 10.35 -2.68 -12.44
N HIS A 19 10.65 -1.84 -11.44
CA HIS A 19 11.66 -0.78 -11.52
C HIS A 19 12.78 -0.98 -10.49
N ARG A 20 14.04 -0.88 -10.95
CA ARG A 20 15.20 -1.00 -10.05
C ARG A 20 15.32 0.15 -9.05
N ASN A 21 15.02 1.36 -9.47
CA ASN A 21 15.10 2.56 -8.64
C ASN A 21 13.73 3.23 -8.59
N VAL A 22 13.23 3.44 -7.39
CA VAL A 22 11.92 4.03 -7.16
C VAL A 22 12.03 5.17 -6.15
N VAL A 23 11.38 6.28 -6.43
CA VAL A 23 11.20 7.38 -5.49
C VAL A 23 9.73 7.43 -5.09
N ILE A 24 9.45 7.26 -3.79
CA ILE A 24 8.14 7.53 -3.21
C ILE A 24 8.13 8.98 -2.76
N ASP A 25 7.48 9.86 -3.53
CA ASP A 25 7.53 11.31 -3.28
C ASP A 25 6.68 11.70 -2.06
N ARG A 26 7.33 11.76 -0.89
CA ARG A 26 6.69 12.16 0.37
C ARG A 26 6.26 13.63 0.40
N TYR A 27 6.85 14.48 -0.44
CA TYR A 27 6.57 15.91 -0.52
C TYR A 27 5.58 16.28 -1.63
N CYS A 28 5.00 15.29 -2.32
CA CYS A 28 3.95 15.60 -3.28
C CYS A 28 2.76 16.27 -2.56
N ARG A 29 2.10 17.18 -3.27
CA ARG A 29 1.02 18.01 -2.72
C ARG A 29 -0.10 17.14 -2.13
N TYR A 30 -0.55 17.49 -0.93
CA TYR A 30 -1.73 16.87 -0.34
C TYR A 30 -2.97 17.09 -1.20
N ASP A 31 -3.63 15.99 -1.59
CA ASP A 31 -4.92 16.01 -2.28
C ASP A 31 -5.85 14.98 -1.62
N LYS A 32 -6.92 15.46 -0.97
CA LYS A 32 -7.93 14.62 -0.30
C LYS A 32 -8.62 13.59 -1.22
N ARG A 33 -8.56 13.78 -2.54
CA ARG A 33 -9.10 12.86 -3.54
C ARG A 33 -8.23 11.61 -3.71
N ARG A 34 -6.96 11.69 -3.35
CA ARG A 34 -6.00 10.59 -3.44
C ARG A 34 -6.13 9.66 -2.23
N LYS A 35 -7.05 8.73 -2.36
CA LYS A 35 -7.47 7.87 -1.25
C LYS A 35 -6.43 6.82 -0.90
N LEU A 36 -5.62 6.37 -1.85
CA LEU A 36 -4.61 5.32 -1.65
C LEU A 36 -3.58 5.63 -0.55
N MET A 37 -3.37 6.90 -0.20
CA MET A 37 -2.39 7.31 0.80
C MET A 37 -2.84 7.05 2.25
N HIS A 38 -4.15 6.86 2.46
CA HIS A 38 -4.73 6.64 3.78
C HIS A 38 -5.85 5.58 3.78
N ARG A 39 -6.01 4.86 2.67
CA ARG A 39 -7.00 3.78 2.52
C ARG A 39 -6.41 2.62 1.77
N TYR A 40 -6.91 1.43 2.09
CA TYR A 40 -6.62 0.21 1.37
C TYR A 40 -7.81 -0.73 1.38
N ASP A 41 -7.88 -1.60 0.39
CA ASP A 41 -9.01 -2.50 0.18
C ASP A 41 -8.63 -3.94 0.53
N ILE A 42 -9.50 -4.60 1.31
CA ILE A 42 -9.39 -6.01 1.69
C ILE A 42 -10.60 -6.81 1.15
N ALA A 43 -10.48 -8.15 1.14
CA ALA A 43 -11.61 -9.05 0.90
C ALA A 43 -12.33 -9.35 2.20
N ASP A 44 -13.57 -8.86 2.36
CA ASP A 44 -14.42 -9.19 3.50
C ASP A 44 -15.54 -10.17 3.08
N VAL A 45 -16.41 -10.55 4.01
CA VAL A 45 -17.55 -11.46 3.77
C VAL A 45 -18.54 -10.95 2.71
N ASN A 46 -18.65 -9.63 2.56
CA ASN A 46 -19.53 -8.96 1.61
C ASN A 46 -18.82 -8.46 0.35
N GLY A 47 -17.59 -8.91 0.09
CA GLY A 47 -16.78 -8.47 -1.03
C GLY A 47 -15.66 -7.49 -0.62
N ARG A 48 -15.43 -6.47 -1.44
CA ARG A 48 -14.39 -5.47 -1.20
C ARG A 48 -14.78 -4.54 -0.04
N LEU A 49 -13.92 -4.46 0.98
CA LEU A 49 -14.04 -3.55 2.11
C LEU A 49 -12.88 -2.56 2.11
N THR A 50 -13.17 -1.27 2.13
CA THR A 50 -12.16 -0.21 2.23
C THR A 50 -11.91 0.17 3.69
N LEU A 51 -10.69 0.01 4.16
CA LEU A 51 -10.23 0.47 5.45
C LEU A 51 -9.59 1.84 5.33
N THR A 52 -9.89 2.74 6.28
CA THR A 52 -9.47 4.14 6.24
C THR A 52 -8.78 4.54 7.53
N VAL A 53 -7.56 5.08 7.41
CA VAL A 53 -6.89 5.80 8.50
C VAL A 53 -7.37 7.26 8.45
N PRO A 54 -8.00 7.78 9.51
CA PRO A 54 -8.43 9.17 9.56
C PRO A 54 -7.23 10.12 9.62
N ILE A 55 -7.31 11.20 8.85
CA ILE A 55 -6.25 12.20 8.75
C ILE A 55 -6.65 13.44 9.56
N ALA A 56 -5.74 13.95 10.36
CA ALA A 56 -5.87 15.29 10.93
C ALA A 56 -5.81 16.32 9.78
N LYS A 57 -6.76 17.27 9.76
CA LYS A 57 -6.90 18.22 8.66
C LYS A 57 -5.59 18.97 8.41
N PRO A 58 -4.89 18.77 7.27
CA PRO A 58 -3.67 19.48 6.96
C PRO A 58 -3.92 20.96 6.67
N ARG A 59 -2.87 21.78 6.79
CA ARG A 59 -2.91 23.19 6.40
C ARG A 59 -3.05 23.33 4.89
N ILE A 60 -3.54 24.49 4.44
CA ILE A 60 -3.58 24.82 3.01
C ILE A 60 -2.16 24.81 2.45
N GLY A 61 -1.95 24.13 1.32
CA GLY A 61 -0.64 24.01 0.69
C GLY A 61 0.27 22.91 1.28
N ALA A 62 -0.22 22.15 2.25
CA ALA A 62 0.53 21.04 2.83
C ALA A 62 0.90 19.95 1.81
N THR A 63 1.96 19.22 2.13
CA THR A 63 2.35 17.98 1.45
C THR A 63 1.82 16.77 2.21
N TRP A 64 1.99 15.58 1.64
CA TRP A 64 1.64 14.35 2.36
C TRP A 64 2.55 14.10 3.56
N ASN A 65 3.77 14.64 3.55
CA ASN A 65 4.66 14.61 4.70
C ASN A 65 4.11 15.35 5.93
N ASP A 66 3.24 16.33 5.71
CA ASP A 66 2.63 17.15 6.76
C ASP A 66 1.30 16.56 7.27
N ALA A 67 0.85 15.45 6.66
CA ALA A 67 -0.40 14.81 7.04
C ALA A 67 -0.25 14.01 8.34
N GLY A 68 -0.93 14.43 9.39
CA GLY A 68 -0.99 13.69 10.66
C GLY A 68 -2.09 12.64 10.67
N VAL A 69 -1.87 11.58 11.45
CA VAL A 69 -2.91 10.58 11.74
C VAL A 69 -3.80 11.10 12.87
N SER A 70 -5.11 11.01 12.70
CA SER A 70 -6.07 11.33 13.76
C SER A 70 -6.40 10.08 14.57
N ALA A 71 -6.47 10.22 15.89
CA ALA A 71 -6.94 9.15 16.79
C ALA A 71 -8.45 8.92 16.74
N HIS A 72 -9.19 9.67 15.92
CA HIS A 72 -10.64 9.61 15.86
C HIS A 72 -11.16 8.21 15.51
N GLY A 73 -12.19 7.76 16.22
CA GLY A 73 -12.92 6.51 15.94
C GLY A 73 -12.16 5.23 16.29
N GLY A 74 -10.98 5.29 16.92
CA GLY A 74 -10.23 4.08 17.28
C GLY A 74 -9.91 3.19 16.06
N TRP A 75 -9.57 3.81 14.94
CA TRP A 75 -9.39 3.16 13.63
C TRP A 75 -8.46 1.95 13.68
N TRP A 76 -7.42 1.97 14.50
CA TRP A 76 -6.50 0.83 14.67
C TRP A 76 -7.21 -0.44 15.11
N ASN A 77 -8.18 -0.34 16.03
CA ASN A 77 -8.95 -1.48 16.47
C ASN A 77 -9.89 -1.98 15.37
N ILE A 78 -10.50 -1.06 14.62
CA ILE A 78 -11.34 -1.40 13.47
C ILE A 78 -10.52 -2.15 12.42
N HIS A 79 -9.33 -1.67 12.08
CA HIS A 79 -8.44 -2.32 11.12
C HIS A 79 -7.99 -3.70 11.63
N LYS A 80 -7.59 -3.80 12.90
CA LYS A 80 -7.19 -5.06 13.52
C LYS A 80 -8.31 -6.10 13.43
N VAL A 81 -9.51 -5.75 13.86
CA VAL A 81 -10.67 -6.65 13.83
C VAL A 81 -11.04 -7.04 12.39
N ALA A 82 -11.03 -6.07 11.46
CA ALA A 82 -11.31 -6.33 10.05
C ALA A 82 -10.29 -7.29 9.41
N LEU A 83 -8.99 -7.07 9.64
CA LEU A 83 -7.93 -7.97 9.14
C LEU A 83 -8.06 -9.38 9.73
N TRP A 84 -8.35 -9.47 11.02
CA TRP A 84 -8.57 -10.76 11.68
C TRP A 84 -9.79 -11.51 11.14
N SER A 85 -10.91 -10.80 10.95
CA SER A 85 -12.13 -11.36 10.38
C SER A 85 -11.93 -11.79 8.93
N ALA A 86 -11.22 -10.99 8.13
CA ALA A 86 -11.00 -11.25 6.71
C ALA A 86 -10.01 -12.41 6.48
N TYR A 87 -8.89 -12.41 7.21
CA TYR A 87 -7.72 -13.24 6.91
C TYR A 87 -7.32 -14.23 7.99
N GLY A 88 -7.93 -14.23 9.17
CA GLY A 88 -7.56 -15.14 10.27
C GLY A 88 -7.66 -16.63 9.95
N ARG A 89 -8.29 -17.00 8.83
CA ARG A 89 -8.36 -18.38 8.31
C ARG A 89 -7.47 -18.63 7.11
N THR A 90 -6.69 -17.65 6.68
CA THR A 90 -5.74 -17.84 5.57
C THR A 90 -4.49 -18.56 6.08
N PRO A 91 -3.77 -19.28 5.20
CA PRO A 91 -2.65 -20.11 5.61
C PRO A 91 -1.49 -19.35 6.26
N PHE A 92 -1.30 -18.08 5.92
CA PHE A 92 -0.12 -17.32 6.32
C PHE A 92 -0.40 -16.09 7.18
N PHE A 93 -1.65 -15.85 7.57
CA PHE A 93 -2.02 -14.68 8.36
C PHE A 93 -1.25 -14.61 9.70
N GLU A 94 -1.24 -15.71 10.46
CA GLU A 94 -0.60 -15.76 11.77
C GLU A 94 0.91 -15.52 11.70
N TYR A 95 1.55 -15.87 10.58
CA TYR A 95 3.01 -15.68 10.43
C TYR A 95 3.41 -14.21 10.23
N TYR A 96 2.51 -13.37 9.69
CA TYR A 96 2.85 -12.00 9.29
C TYR A 96 2.10 -10.92 10.05
N ILE A 97 0.96 -11.23 10.67
CA ILE A 97 0.14 -10.20 11.33
C ILE A 97 0.85 -9.57 12.53
N ASP A 98 1.68 -10.31 13.22
CA ASP A 98 2.41 -9.82 14.40
C ASP A 98 3.39 -8.69 14.05
N GLU A 99 3.90 -8.65 12.82
CA GLU A 99 4.76 -7.56 12.35
C GLU A 99 3.98 -6.27 12.09
N LEU A 100 2.70 -6.37 11.72
CA LEU A 100 1.82 -5.23 11.46
C LEU A 100 1.13 -4.75 12.74
N THR A 101 0.88 -5.63 13.68
CA THR A 101 0.16 -5.36 14.93
C THR A 101 0.72 -4.16 15.71
N PRO A 102 2.05 -3.91 15.82
CA PRO A 102 2.58 -2.74 16.51
C PRO A 102 2.11 -1.40 15.93
N TYR A 103 1.73 -1.35 14.66
CA TYR A 103 1.23 -0.16 13.98
C TYR A 103 -0.30 -0.03 14.03
N LEU A 104 -0.98 -1.10 14.45
CA LEU A 104 -2.42 -1.19 14.63
C LEU A 104 -2.82 -1.17 16.11
N GLN A 105 -2.05 -0.52 16.96
CA GLN A 105 -2.33 -0.33 18.38
C GLN A 105 -2.10 1.10 18.77
N PRO A 106 -2.94 1.67 19.69
CA PRO A 106 -2.56 2.89 20.36
C PRO A 106 -1.30 2.58 21.17
N ARG A 107 -0.21 3.24 20.87
CA ARG A 107 0.98 3.21 21.73
C ARG A 107 0.84 4.35 22.73
N ASP A 108 0.98 4.07 24.01
CA ASP A 108 1.04 5.10 25.05
C ASP A 108 2.15 6.09 24.70
N GLY A 109 1.78 7.27 24.20
CA GLY A 109 2.70 8.33 23.78
C GLY A 109 3.43 8.15 22.44
N ILE A 110 3.27 7.04 21.73
CA ILE A 110 3.91 6.79 20.42
C ILE A 110 2.82 6.39 19.42
N GLN A 111 1.94 7.31 19.09
CA GLN A 111 1.15 7.20 17.85
C GLN A 111 2.07 7.54 16.68
N PRO A 112 1.90 6.93 15.51
CA PRO A 112 2.48 7.52 14.32
C PRO A 112 1.87 8.91 14.17
N GLU A 113 2.60 9.94 14.58
CA GLU A 113 2.16 11.32 14.44
C GLU A 113 2.03 11.67 12.96
N SER A 114 2.80 11.01 12.10
CA SER A 114 2.86 11.19 10.68
C SER A 114 2.21 10.02 9.94
N LEU A 115 1.27 10.31 9.03
CA LEU A 115 0.74 9.33 8.11
C LEU A 115 1.85 8.74 7.23
N MET A 116 2.85 9.55 6.91
CA MET A 116 3.98 9.14 6.09
C MET A 116 4.84 8.09 6.81
N ASP A 117 5.09 8.24 8.10
CA ASP A 117 5.86 7.26 8.88
C ASP A 117 5.10 5.93 9.01
N LEU A 118 3.78 5.99 9.16
CA LEU A 118 2.93 4.81 9.11
C LEU A 118 3.05 4.10 7.76
N ASN A 119 2.93 4.84 6.65
CA ASN A 119 3.03 4.29 5.30
C ASN A 119 4.40 3.66 5.03
N ILE A 120 5.49 4.32 5.43
CA ILE A 120 6.86 3.80 5.29
C ILE A 120 7.04 2.50 6.07
N SER A 121 6.50 2.43 7.28
CA SER A 121 6.59 1.23 8.12
C SER A 121 5.87 0.04 7.50
N PHE A 122 4.63 0.22 7.05
CA PHE A 122 3.89 -0.82 6.35
C PHE A 122 4.56 -1.21 5.03
N ASP A 123 5.00 -0.22 4.24
CA ASP A 123 5.68 -0.44 2.97
C ASP A 123 6.96 -1.28 3.13
N ALA A 124 7.77 -0.98 4.14
CA ALA A 124 9.00 -1.74 4.41
C ALA A 124 8.72 -3.22 4.74
N ILE A 125 7.70 -3.49 5.55
CA ILE A 125 7.28 -4.86 5.89
C ILE A 125 6.77 -5.58 4.65
N ILE A 126 5.86 -4.95 3.92
CA ILE A 126 5.25 -5.52 2.71
C ILE A 126 6.31 -5.85 1.66
N ARG A 127 7.23 -4.92 1.36
CA ARG A 127 8.32 -5.14 0.39
C ARG A 127 9.21 -6.31 0.79
N ARG A 128 9.59 -6.38 2.05
CA ARG A 128 10.43 -7.46 2.56
C ARG A 128 9.76 -8.83 2.39
N ILE A 129 8.48 -8.96 2.77
CA ILE A 129 7.74 -10.23 2.65
C ILE A 129 7.49 -10.57 1.17
N ALA A 130 7.18 -9.58 0.34
CA ALA A 130 6.92 -9.76 -1.08
C ALA A 130 8.19 -9.97 -1.92
N GLY A 131 9.38 -9.89 -1.33
CA GLY A 131 10.65 -10.06 -2.05
C GLY A 131 10.93 -8.94 -3.06
N ILE A 132 10.50 -7.71 -2.78
CA ILE A 132 10.71 -6.56 -3.67
C ILE A 132 12.08 -5.93 -3.37
N GLU A 133 13.00 -6.04 -4.32
CA GLU A 133 14.41 -5.62 -4.19
C GLU A 133 14.69 -4.21 -4.75
N SER A 134 13.67 -3.46 -5.13
CA SER A 134 13.82 -2.10 -5.66
C SER A 134 14.51 -1.18 -4.64
N ASN A 135 15.44 -0.34 -5.12
CA ASN A 135 16.05 0.71 -4.31
C ASN A 135 15.05 1.83 -4.09
N ILE A 136 14.60 2.01 -2.85
CA ILE A 136 13.59 3.00 -2.51
C ILE A 136 14.23 4.25 -1.91
N ARG A 137 13.85 5.41 -2.42
CA ARG A 137 14.10 6.72 -1.81
C ARG A 137 12.77 7.44 -1.57
N TYR A 138 12.74 8.34 -0.61
CA TYR A 138 11.52 9.04 -0.22
C TYR A 138 11.53 10.53 -0.56
N GLU A 139 12.52 10.96 -1.35
CA GLU A 139 12.69 12.35 -1.76
C GLU A 139 13.29 12.42 -3.16
N LEU A 140 12.74 13.33 -3.97
CA LEU A 140 13.28 13.69 -5.27
C LEU A 140 14.46 14.66 -5.09
N THR A 141 15.54 14.44 -5.84
CA THR A 141 16.61 15.42 -6.00
C THR A 141 16.08 16.63 -6.77
N GLN A 142 16.83 17.75 -6.75
CA GLN A 142 16.45 18.94 -7.50
C GLN A 142 16.36 18.67 -9.00
N THR A 143 17.32 17.93 -9.55
CA THR A 143 17.33 17.53 -10.98
C THR A 143 16.12 16.67 -11.34
N GLU A 144 15.75 15.70 -10.49
CA GLU A 144 14.57 14.87 -10.72
C GLU A 144 13.27 15.67 -10.66
N LYS A 145 13.14 16.66 -9.77
CA LYS A 145 12.00 17.59 -9.74
C LYS A 145 11.87 18.33 -11.07
N GLU A 146 12.97 18.85 -11.59
CA GLU A 146 13.00 19.57 -12.87
C GLU A 146 12.61 18.67 -14.06
N LEU A 147 13.06 17.41 -14.06
CA LEU A 147 12.69 16.42 -15.08
C LEU A 147 11.21 16.09 -15.04
N VAL A 148 10.68 15.87 -13.83
CA VAL A 148 9.25 15.60 -13.63
C VAL A 148 8.40 16.79 -14.07
N ASP A 149 8.80 18.02 -13.71
CA ASP A 149 8.07 19.25 -14.07
C ASP A 149 8.06 19.49 -15.60
N LYS A 150 9.12 19.06 -16.28
CA LYS A 150 9.23 19.10 -17.75
C LYS A 150 8.57 17.92 -18.45
N ASN A 151 8.06 16.94 -17.68
CA ASN A 151 7.55 15.68 -18.20
C ASN A 151 8.57 14.95 -19.10
N ASP A 152 9.83 14.94 -18.66
CA ASP A 152 10.94 14.35 -19.38
C ASP A 152 10.87 12.83 -19.36
N CYS A 153 11.16 12.19 -20.52
CA CYS A 153 11.09 10.73 -20.65
C CYS A 153 12.17 9.97 -19.85
N LEU A 154 13.17 10.66 -19.30
CA LEU A 154 14.17 10.06 -18.42
C LEU A 154 13.63 9.65 -17.05
N ILE A 155 12.45 10.14 -16.68
CA ILE A 155 11.82 9.82 -15.40
C ILE A 155 10.32 9.52 -15.62
N SER A 156 9.89 8.34 -15.17
CA SER A 156 8.49 7.96 -15.22
C SER A 156 7.75 8.44 -13.97
N ASP A 157 6.76 9.31 -14.16
CA ASP A 157 5.97 9.87 -13.07
C ASP A 157 4.58 9.21 -12.98
N TYR A 158 4.41 8.36 -11.98
CA TYR A 158 3.17 7.66 -11.69
C TYR A 158 2.39 8.25 -10.51
N ARG A 159 2.75 9.46 -10.03
CA ARG A 159 2.07 10.07 -8.87
C ARG A 159 0.58 10.32 -9.11
N ASN A 160 0.17 10.45 -10.36
CA ASN A 160 -1.23 10.65 -10.77
C ASN A 160 -1.88 9.41 -11.40
N SER A 161 -1.18 8.29 -11.45
CA SER A 161 -1.66 7.09 -12.12
C SER A 161 -2.69 6.33 -11.30
N ASN A 162 -3.51 5.56 -12.01
CA ASN A 162 -4.29 4.47 -11.46
C ASN A 162 -3.40 3.21 -11.45
N PHE A 163 -3.45 2.45 -10.36
CA PHE A 163 -2.68 1.21 -10.17
C PHE A 163 -3.54 -0.03 -10.42
N ASP A 164 -4.60 0.08 -11.19
CA ASP A 164 -5.40 -1.08 -11.59
C ASP A 164 -4.63 -1.95 -12.58
N LEU A 165 -4.73 -3.25 -12.39
CA LEU A 165 -4.14 -4.24 -13.29
C LEU A 165 -5.04 -4.42 -14.51
N LEU A 166 -4.48 -4.26 -15.72
CA LEU A 166 -5.20 -4.52 -16.98
C LEU A 166 -5.51 -6.01 -17.11
N HIS A 167 -4.60 -6.86 -16.69
CA HIS A 167 -4.69 -8.32 -16.77
C HIS A 167 -4.43 -8.94 -15.39
N PRO A 168 -5.40 -8.94 -14.46
CA PRO A 168 -5.23 -9.56 -13.17
C PRO A 168 -4.95 -11.05 -13.30
N ILE A 169 -4.10 -11.58 -12.44
CA ILE A 169 -3.83 -13.01 -12.30
C ILE A 169 -4.55 -13.50 -11.07
N GLU A 170 -5.36 -14.54 -11.25
CA GLU A 170 -6.00 -15.20 -10.13
C GLU A 170 -4.96 -15.95 -9.29
N TYR A 171 -5.07 -15.81 -7.99
CA TYR A 171 -4.34 -16.54 -6.97
C TYR A 171 -5.33 -17.04 -5.92
N TYR A 172 -4.90 -17.92 -5.06
CA TYR A 172 -5.76 -18.42 -4.00
C TYR A 172 -6.21 -17.28 -3.09
N GLN A 173 -7.52 -17.09 -2.97
CA GLN A 173 -8.16 -16.24 -1.98
C GLN A 173 -9.12 -17.10 -1.16
N VAL A 174 -8.98 -17.08 0.16
CA VAL A 174 -9.76 -17.96 1.08
C VAL A 174 -11.27 -17.84 0.90
N ARG A 175 -11.76 -16.71 0.39
CA ARG A 175 -13.20 -16.46 0.18
C ARG A 175 -13.64 -16.57 -1.28
N ALA A 176 -12.75 -16.90 -2.21
CA ALA A 176 -13.08 -16.93 -3.65
C ALA A 176 -14.20 -17.92 -3.98
N SER A 177 -14.34 -19.01 -3.22
CA SER A 177 -15.43 -19.98 -3.40
C SER A 177 -16.82 -19.40 -3.09
N GLN A 178 -16.92 -18.33 -2.31
CA GLN A 178 -18.19 -17.71 -1.89
C GLN A 178 -18.55 -16.48 -2.72
N GLN A 179 -17.56 -15.70 -3.16
CA GLN A 179 -17.78 -14.39 -3.77
C GLN A 179 -17.01 -14.16 -5.08
N GLY A 180 -16.30 -15.18 -5.56
CA GLY A 180 -15.40 -15.07 -6.71
C GLY A 180 -14.06 -14.42 -6.34
N PHE A 181 -13.17 -14.37 -7.32
CA PHE A 181 -11.90 -13.70 -7.19
C PHE A 181 -12.06 -12.16 -7.23
N ILE A 182 -11.49 -11.46 -6.26
CA ILE A 182 -11.49 -10.00 -6.21
C ILE A 182 -10.09 -9.50 -6.60
N PRO A 183 -9.92 -8.89 -7.78
CA PRO A 183 -8.62 -8.44 -8.25
C PRO A 183 -8.15 -7.17 -7.54
N ASN A 184 -6.84 -6.97 -7.57
CA ASN A 184 -6.17 -5.71 -7.19
C ASN A 184 -6.54 -5.19 -5.79
N LEU A 185 -6.64 -6.09 -4.82
CA LEU A 185 -6.72 -5.74 -3.39
C LEU A 185 -5.36 -5.24 -2.88
N THR A 186 -5.32 -4.85 -1.62
CA THR A 186 -4.05 -4.57 -0.94
C THR A 186 -3.06 -5.74 -1.10
N MET A 187 -1.76 -5.44 -1.14
CA MET A 187 -0.71 -6.46 -1.17
C MET A 187 -0.78 -7.43 0.03
N LEU A 188 -1.38 -6.99 1.14
CA LEU A 188 -1.60 -7.86 2.30
C LEU A 188 -2.51 -9.05 1.97
N ASP A 189 -3.50 -8.89 1.07
CA ASP A 189 -4.36 -9.99 0.63
C ASP A 189 -3.52 -11.09 -0.05
N LEU A 190 -2.61 -10.71 -0.95
CA LEU A 190 -1.71 -11.66 -1.59
C LEU A 190 -0.77 -12.34 -0.57
N ILE A 191 -0.19 -11.56 0.34
CA ILE A 191 0.73 -12.05 1.37
C ILE A 191 0.05 -13.06 2.30
N PHE A 192 -1.13 -12.75 2.82
CA PHE A 192 -1.81 -13.63 3.77
C PHE A 192 -2.34 -14.92 3.13
N ASN A 193 -2.69 -14.88 1.84
CA ASN A 193 -3.16 -16.06 1.12
C ASN A 193 -2.02 -16.91 0.54
N MET A 194 -0.93 -16.30 0.04
CA MET A 194 0.13 -16.98 -0.72
C MET A 194 1.46 -17.10 0.03
N GLY A 195 1.68 -16.29 1.07
CA GLY A 195 2.88 -16.32 1.89
C GLY A 195 4.19 -16.31 1.10
N PRO A 196 5.04 -17.35 1.24
CA PRO A 196 6.32 -17.44 0.52
C PRO A 196 6.20 -17.49 -1.00
N GLU A 197 5.02 -17.81 -1.54
CA GLU A 197 4.77 -17.81 -2.99
C GLU A 197 4.43 -16.41 -3.54
N THR A 198 4.26 -15.42 -2.68
CA THR A 198 3.97 -14.03 -3.07
C THR A 198 4.91 -13.49 -4.16
N PRO A 199 6.26 -13.66 -4.08
CA PRO A 199 7.16 -13.18 -5.13
C PRO A 199 6.91 -13.84 -6.49
N LEU A 200 6.54 -15.12 -6.52
CA LEU A 200 6.27 -15.84 -7.77
C LEU A 200 4.99 -15.34 -8.43
N VAL A 201 3.94 -15.10 -7.65
CA VAL A 201 2.67 -14.55 -8.16
C VAL A 201 2.90 -13.12 -8.66
N LEU A 202 3.62 -12.29 -7.89
CA LEU A 202 3.96 -10.92 -8.26
C LEU A 202 4.74 -10.88 -9.58
N LYS A 203 5.73 -11.75 -9.76
CA LYS A 203 6.47 -11.88 -11.02
C LYS A 203 5.57 -12.18 -12.21
N LYS A 204 4.64 -13.13 -12.09
CA LYS A 204 3.66 -13.45 -13.15
C LYS A 204 2.75 -12.25 -13.48
N ILE A 205 2.36 -11.48 -12.45
CA ILE A 205 1.56 -10.27 -12.65
C ILE A 205 2.34 -9.23 -13.46
N ILE A 206 3.61 -8.99 -13.11
CA ILE A 206 4.49 -8.07 -13.82
C ILE A 206 4.64 -8.50 -15.29
N GLU A 207 4.98 -9.77 -15.53
CA GLU A 207 5.17 -10.32 -16.89
C GLU A 207 3.91 -10.18 -17.76
N LYS A 208 2.71 -10.41 -17.18
CA LYS A 208 1.45 -10.34 -17.91
C LYS A 208 0.98 -8.91 -18.19
N ASN A 209 1.36 -7.95 -17.35
CA ASN A 209 0.97 -6.55 -17.51
C ASN A 209 2.03 -5.70 -18.22
N ILE A 210 3.22 -6.26 -18.52
CA ILE A 210 4.36 -5.58 -19.17
C ILE A 210 4.67 -4.27 -18.42
N LEU A 211 4.89 -4.39 -17.13
CA LEU A 211 5.23 -3.25 -16.26
C LEU A 211 6.74 -3.06 -16.17
#